data_bbe885c2ac4fc5c23a583c20af6ab2e2
#
_entry.id   bbe885c2ac4fc5c23a583c20af6ab2e2
#
_cell.length_a   1.000
_cell.length_b   1.000
_cell.length_c   1.000
_cell.angle_alpha   90.00
_cell.angle_beta   90.00
_cell.angle_gamma   90.00
#
_symmetry.space_group_name_H-M   'P 1'
#
loop_
_entity.id
_entity.type
_entity.pdbx_description
1 polymer ?
#
loop_
_entity_poly.entity_id
_entity_poly.type
_entity_poly.pdbx_seq_one_letter_code
_entity_poly.pdbx_strand_id
1 'polypeptide(L)'
;MKLDARFESKNGKLYALKTGEKADTGAFIPFDSGVLSGVSSESAEAEAQRFSQDRGKILAVYVSHRAAEISENTYDEMYLAALRVFLKGIETYGAYAVAVPLSDGDDAERLTQAMCHTARRIKDCASVIGFALPDSLTESEAAAFIDAMSEKHSHYVYFSNRHTGTALVTYAVAGLR
;
A
#
# COMPACT_ATOMS: atom_id res chain seq x y z
N MET A 1 -15.77 -2.16 -9.79
CA MET A 1 -16.20 -3.17 -8.80
C MET A 1 -15.56 -2.79 -7.47
N LYS A 2 -16.30 -2.73 -6.38
CA LYS A 2 -15.74 -2.50 -5.05
C LYS A 2 -15.27 -3.85 -4.51
N LEU A 3 -14.02 -3.94 -4.04
CA LEU A 3 -13.55 -5.15 -3.39
C LEU A 3 -14.10 -5.21 -1.95
N ASP A 4 -14.45 -6.40 -1.51
CA ASP A 4 -14.73 -6.66 -0.11
C ASP A 4 -13.43 -6.70 0.70
N ALA A 5 -13.50 -6.27 1.96
CA ALA A 5 -12.38 -6.41 2.88
C ALA A 5 -11.97 -7.88 3.01
N ARG A 6 -10.68 -8.17 2.93
CA ARG A 6 -10.11 -9.53 3.07
C ARG A 6 -9.41 -9.72 4.40
N PHE A 7 -9.03 -8.61 5.01
CA PHE A 7 -8.32 -8.56 6.28
C PHE A 7 -8.94 -7.53 7.21
N GLU A 8 -8.74 -7.72 8.50
CA GLU A 8 -9.10 -6.75 9.54
C GLU A 8 -7.93 -6.58 10.52
N SER A 9 -7.89 -5.42 11.15
CA SER A 9 -7.00 -5.15 12.28
C SER A 9 -7.71 -5.44 13.59
N LYS A 10 -7.04 -6.14 14.50
CA LYS A 10 -7.54 -6.43 15.84
C LYS A 10 -6.38 -6.42 16.84
N ASN A 11 -6.41 -5.51 17.81
CA ASN A 11 -5.37 -5.40 18.85
C ASN A 11 -3.94 -5.34 18.26
N GLY A 12 -3.73 -4.50 17.24
CA GLY A 12 -2.43 -4.32 16.59
C GLY A 12 -1.97 -5.48 15.70
N LYS A 13 -2.85 -6.43 15.40
CA LYS A 13 -2.53 -7.63 14.60
C LYS A 13 -3.48 -7.74 13.41
N LEU A 14 -2.99 -8.35 12.34
CA LEU A 14 -3.74 -8.61 11.12
C LEU A 14 -4.45 -9.97 11.21
N TYR A 15 -5.71 -10.00 10.80
CA TYR A 15 -6.52 -11.22 10.71
C TYR A 15 -7.13 -11.37 9.33
N ALA A 16 -7.13 -12.59 8.80
CA ALA A 16 -7.81 -12.91 7.55
C ALA A 16 -9.31 -13.09 7.84
N LEU A 17 -10.17 -12.32 7.19
CA LEU A 17 -11.62 -12.35 7.44
C LEU A 17 -12.27 -13.69 7.05
N LYS A 18 -11.73 -14.35 6.01
CA LYS A 18 -12.29 -15.63 5.53
C LYS A 18 -12.12 -16.78 6.53
N THR A 19 -11.00 -16.81 7.25
CA THR A 19 -10.66 -17.90 8.19
C THR A 19 -10.80 -17.49 9.65
N GLY A 20 -10.79 -16.18 9.93
CA GLY A 20 -10.72 -15.63 11.28
C GLY A 20 -9.34 -15.83 11.94
N GLU A 21 -8.37 -16.38 11.19
CA GLU A 21 -7.05 -16.68 11.72
C GLU A 21 -6.15 -15.44 11.66
N LYS A 22 -5.26 -15.35 12.65
CA LYS A 22 -4.20 -14.34 12.64
C LYS A 22 -3.31 -14.60 11.42
N ALA A 23 -3.13 -13.58 10.58
CA ALA A 23 -2.17 -13.65 9.49
C ALA A 23 -0.75 -13.60 10.07
N ASP A 24 0.09 -14.56 9.65
CA ASP A 24 1.52 -14.47 9.91
C ASP A 24 2.09 -13.44 8.92
N THR A 25 2.32 -12.25 9.43
CA THR A 25 2.81 -11.15 8.59
C THR A 25 4.31 -11.26 8.32
N GLY A 26 5.07 -11.93 9.19
CA GLY A 26 6.52 -11.96 9.08
C GLY A 26 7.12 -10.56 8.92
N ALA A 27 8.33 -10.47 8.39
CA ALA A 27 8.89 -9.22 7.91
C ALA A 27 8.43 -8.99 6.46
N PHE A 28 7.91 -7.79 6.16
CA PHE A 28 7.50 -7.43 4.81
C PHE A 28 8.71 -7.34 3.88
N ILE A 29 8.54 -7.76 2.63
CA ILE A 29 9.58 -7.68 1.60
C ILE A 29 9.55 -6.27 1.01
N PRO A 30 10.65 -5.49 1.08
CA PRO A 30 10.67 -4.14 0.52
C PRO A 30 10.63 -4.16 -1.01
N PHE A 31 9.84 -3.28 -1.60
CA PHE A 31 9.80 -3.04 -3.04
C PHE A 31 9.69 -1.54 -3.32
N ASP A 32 10.67 -0.99 -4.01
CA ASP A 32 10.63 0.39 -4.47
C ASP A 32 9.85 0.48 -5.79
N SER A 33 8.66 1.03 -5.74
CA SER A 33 7.82 1.19 -6.94
C SER A 33 8.34 2.25 -7.92
N GLY A 34 9.34 3.04 -7.55
CA GLY A 34 9.99 3.98 -8.46
C GLY A 34 10.58 3.31 -9.70
N VAL A 35 10.96 2.03 -9.60
CA VAL A 35 11.42 1.22 -10.75
C VAL A 35 10.34 1.03 -11.83
N LEU A 36 9.07 1.29 -11.51
CA LEU A 36 7.94 1.20 -12.44
C LEU A 36 7.71 2.50 -13.21
N SER A 37 8.46 3.56 -12.92
CA SER A 37 8.31 4.84 -13.61
C SER A 37 8.82 4.73 -15.04
N GLY A 38 7.99 5.08 -16.02
CA GLY A 38 8.33 5.05 -17.44
C GLY A 38 8.47 3.67 -18.06
N VAL A 39 8.08 2.59 -17.37
CA VAL A 39 8.17 1.22 -17.92
C VAL A 39 6.89 0.78 -18.62
N SER A 40 7.01 -0.22 -19.49
CA SER A 40 5.88 -0.84 -20.16
C SER A 40 5.12 -1.79 -19.22
N SER A 41 3.90 -2.17 -19.60
CA SER A 41 3.11 -3.17 -18.86
C SER A 41 3.85 -4.51 -18.77
N GLU A 42 4.51 -4.94 -19.85
CA GLU A 42 5.28 -6.19 -19.87
C GLU A 42 6.44 -6.16 -18.87
N SER A 43 7.11 -5.00 -18.74
CA SER A 43 8.19 -4.84 -17.76
C SER A 43 7.63 -4.86 -16.33
N ALA A 44 6.48 -4.25 -16.07
CA ALA A 44 5.83 -4.29 -14.77
C ALA A 44 5.36 -5.72 -14.40
N GLU A 45 4.88 -6.50 -15.37
CA GLU A 45 4.54 -7.92 -15.18
C GLU A 45 5.80 -8.76 -14.88
N ALA A 46 6.91 -8.51 -15.58
CA ALA A 46 8.18 -9.19 -15.33
C ALA A 46 8.71 -8.90 -13.92
N GLU A 47 8.57 -7.66 -13.43
CA GLU A 47 8.89 -7.33 -12.04
C GLU A 47 8.01 -8.11 -11.06
N ALA A 48 6.70 -8.20 -11.31
CA ALA A 48 5.79 -8.99 -10.47
C ALA A 48 6.17 -10.48 -10.45
N GLN A 49 6.59 -11.04 -11.58
CA GLN A 49 6.99 -12.44 -11.69
C GLN A 49 8.18 -12.78 -10.79
N ARG A 50 9.08 -11.83 -10.51
CA ARG A 50 10.22 -12.03 -9.60
C ARG A 50 9.78 -12.41 -8.18
N PHE A 51 8.56 -12.07 -7.79
CA PHE A 51 7.96 -12.42 -6.51
C PHE A 51 7.10 -13.70 -6.55
N SER A 52 7.17 -14.47 -7.63
CA SER A 52 6.37 -15.69 -7.83
C SER A 52 6.60 -16.77 -6.75
N GLN A 53 7.76 -16.74 -6.09
CA GLN A 53 8.12 -17.67 -5.01
C GLN A 53 7.66 -17.19 -3.63
N ASP A 54 7.24 -15.94 -3.51
CA ASP A 54 6.87 -15.29 -2.25
C ASP A 54 5.38 -15.41 -1.92
N ARG A 55 4.78 -16.56 -2.22
CA ARG A 55 3.36 -16.83 -1.93
C ARG A 55 3.04 -16.61 -0.45
N GLY A 56 1.96 -15.90 -0.17
CA GLY A 56 1.52 -15.57 1.18
C GLY A 56 2.38 -14.51 1.88
N LYS A 57 3.44 -14.03 1.24
CA LYS A 57 4.26 -12.91 1.76
C LYS A 57 3.58 -11.58 1.49
N ILE A 58 3.97 -10.59 2.29
CA ILE A 58 3.50 -9.22 2.14
C ILE A 58 4.68 -8.36 1.67
N LEU A 59 4.47 -7.62 0.59
CA LEU A 59 5.42 -6.63 0.10
C LEU A 59 5.11 -5.27 0.74
N ALA A 60 6.14 -4.59 1.24
CA ALA A 60 6.09 -3.16 1.53
C ALA A 60 6.41 -2.42 0.23
N VAL A 61 5.38 -1.97 -0.47
CA VAL A 61 5.51 -1.27 -1.74
C VAL A 61 5.64 0.22 -1.46
N TYR A 62 6.88 0.73 -1.55
CA TYR A 62 7.16 2.14 -1.34
C TYR A 62 6.66 2.96 -2.51
N VAL A 63 5.76 3.89 -2.24
CA VAL A 63 5.14 4.78 -3.23
C VAL A 63 5.56 6.21 -2.93
N SER A 64 6.47 6.75 -3.75
CA SER A 64 6.78 8.17 -3.69
C SER A 64 5.58 8.97 -4.19
N HIS A 65 5.16 9.98 -3.42
CA HIS A 65 4.09 10.85 -3.89
C HIS A 65 4.51 11.61 -5.15
N ARG A 66 5.81 11.95 -5.30
CA ARG A 66 6.35 12.62 -6.50
C ARG A 66 6.37 11.73 -7.74
N ALA A 67 6.46 10.40 -7.57
CA ALA A 67 6.28 9.48 -8.68
C ALA A 67 4.80 9.39 -9.11
N ALA A 68 3.88 9.55 -8.17
CA ALA A 68 2.45 9.51 -8.43
C ALA A 68 1.88 10.85 -8.90
N GLU A 69 2.44 11.98 -8.45
CA GLU A 69 1.97 13.33 -8.73
C GLU A 69 3.07 14.17 -9.41
N ILE A 70 2.86 14.51 -10.68
CA ILE A 70 3.81 15.29 -11.49
C ILE A 70 3.82 16.77 -11.05
N SER A 71 2.64 17.32 -10.78
CA SER A 71 2.41 18.67 -10.27
C SER A 71 1.08 18.70 -9.53
N GLU A 72 0.79 19.80 -8.83
CA GLU A 72 -0.43 19.93 -8.04
C GLU A 72 -1.68 19.47 -8.84
N ASN A 73 -2.35 18.44 -8.32
CA ASN A 73 -3.51 17.78 -8.92
C ASN A 73 -3.28 17.16 -10.32
N THR A 74 -2.02 16.96 -10.73
CA THR A 74 -1.67 16.31 -12.01
C THR A 74 -0.88 15.04 -11.70
N TYR A 75 -1.45 13.89 -12.05
CA TYR A 75 -0.90 12.57 -11.68
C TYR A 75 -0.22 11.88 -12.86
N ASP A 76 0.83 11.12 -12.57
CA ASP A 76 1.47 10.24 -13.55
C ASP A 76 0.63 8.97 -13.77
N GLU A 77 -0.29 9.06 -14.71
CA GLU A 77 -1.19 7.96 -15.03
C GLU A 77 -0.46 6.76 -15.64
N MET A 78 0.71 6.96 -16.27
CA MET A 78 1.53 5.84 -16.80
C MET A 78 2.18 5.08 -15.65
N TYR A 79 2.77 5.78 -14.69
CA TYR A 79 3.30 5.16 -13.49
C TYR A 79 2.21 4.41 -12.72
N LEU A 80 1.07 5.03 -12.49
CA LEU A 80 -0.05 4.42 -11.76
C LEU A 80 -0.63 3.20 -12.50
N ALA A 81 -0.64 3.21 -13.83
CA ALA A 81 -1.01 2.04 -14.62
C ALA A 81 0.01 0.90 -14.47
N ALA A 82 1.31 1.19 -14.53
CA ALA A 82 2.37 0.20 -14.32
C ALA A 82 2.33 -0.37 -12.89
N LEU A 83 2.11 0.47 -11.88
CA LEU A 83 1.92 0.05 -10.49
C LEU A 83 0.72 -0.91 -10.37
N ARG A 84 -0.41 -0.59 -11.01
CA ARG A 84 -1.58 -1.46 -11.02
C ARG A 84 -1.30 -2.81 -11.70
N VAL A 85 -0.57 -2.83 -12.82
CA VAL A 85 -0.15 -4.06 -13.51
C VAL A 85 0.73 -4.92 -12.60
N PHE A 86 1.73 -4.33 -11.95
CA PHE A 86 2.57 -5.00 -10.97
C PHE A 86 1.74 -5.64 -9.84
N LEU A 87 0.84 -4.87 -9.22
CA LEU A 87 -0.01 -5.33 -8.13
C LEU A 87 -0.96 -6.46 -8.56
N LYS A 88 -1.49 -6.41 -9.77
CA LYS A 88 -2.26 -7.51 -10.36
C LYS A 88 -1.39 -8.74 -10.62
N GLY A 89 -0.17 -8.54 -11.05
CA GLY A 89 0.80 -9.61 -11.25
C GLY A 89 1.08 -10.36 -9.95
N ILE A 90 1.45 -9.67 -8.87
CA ILE A 90 1.72 -10.33 -7.57
C ILE A 90 0.47 -11.01 -6.99
N GLU A 91 -0.74 -10.47 -7.27
CA GLU A 91 -2.01 -11.12 -6.91
C GLU A 91 -2.10 -12.53 -7.53
N THR A 92 -1.72 -12.67 -8.80
CA THR A 92 -1.71 -13.96 -9.52
C THR A 92 -0.78 -14.97 -8.87
N TYR A 93 0.32 -14.50 -8.29
CA TYR A 93 1.27 -15.36 -7.56
C TYR A 93 0.91 -15.58 -6.09
N GLY A 94 -0.21 -15.01 -5.61
CA GLY A 94 -0.70 -15.19 -4.24
C GLY A 94 0.09 -14.40 -3.20
N ALA A 95 0.82 -13.37 -3.59
CA ALA A 95 1.44 -12.41 -2.69
C ALA A 95 0.51 -11.23 -2.39
N TYR A 96 0.80 -10.51 -1.31
CA TYR A 96 0.06 -9.34 -0.88
C TYR A 96 0.96 -8.10 -0.88
N ALA A 97 0.34 -6.93 -0.81
CA ALA A 97 1.04 -5.65 -0.75
C ALA A 97 0.42 -4.71 0.30
N VAL A 98 1.28 -3.98 0.97
CA VAL A 98 0.94 -2.78 1.73
C VAL A 98 1.63 -1.61 1.03
N ALA A 99 0.86 -0.61 0.61
CA ALA A 99 1.43 0.61 0.07
C ALA A 99 2.04 1.44 1.22
N VAL A 100 3.31 1.80 1.08
CA VAL A 100 4.06 2.59 2.05
C VAL A 100 4.35 3.95 1.42
N PRO A 101 3.56 5.00 1.74
CA PRO A 101 3.79 6.32 1.20
C PRO A 101 5.14 6.87 1.66
N LEU A 102 5.92 7.38 0.72
CA LEU A 102 7.15 8.13 1.00
C LEU A 102 6.84 9.62 1.01
N SER A 103 7.08 10.25 2.16
CA SER A 103 7.02 11.69 2.33
C SER A 103 8.40 12.26 2.02
N ASP A 104 8.52 12.99 0.93
CA ASP A 104 9.74 13.70 0.54
C ASP A 104 9.83 15.11 1.14
N GLY A 105 9.30 15.29 2.34
CA GLY A 105 9.24 16.59 3.04
C GLY A 105 8.05 17.44 2.62
N ASP A 106 7.04 16.84 2.04
CA ASP A 106 5.86 17.51 1.54
C ASP A 106 4.77 17.69 2.61
N ASP A 107 3.83 18.57 2.30
CA ASP A 107 2.62 18.81 3.06
C ASP A 107 1.79 17.51 3.21
N ALA A 108 1.35 17.22 4.42
CA ALA A 108 0.54 16.05 4.76
C ALA A 108 -0.78 15.98 3.96
N GLU A 109 -1.39 17.13 3.67
CA GLU A 109 -2.62 17.21 2.88
C GLU A 109 -2.37 16.77 1.44
N ARG A 110 -1.31 17.28 0.82
CA ARG A 110 -0.92 16.92 -0.54
C ARG A 110 -0.56 15.45 -0.65
N LEU A 111 0.21 14.91 0.31
CA LEU A 111 0.51 13.48 0.38
C LEU A 111 -0.78 12.65 0.45
N THR A 112 -1.73 13.06 1.31
CA THR A 112 -3.02 12.39 1.47
C THR A 112 -3.81 12.38 0.17
N GLN A 113 -3.87 13.51 -0.54
CA GLN A 113 -4.56 13.62 -1.83
C GLN A 113 -3.93 12.70 -2.88
N ALA A 114 -2.60 12.68 -2.99
CA ALA A 114 -1.88 11.79 -3.91
C ALA A 114 -2.14 10.31 -3.60
N MET A 115 -2.17 9.93 -2.33
CA MET A 115 -2.45 8.55 -1.92
C MET A 115 -3.92 8.18 -2.14
N CYS A 116 -4.87 9.09 -1.93
CA CYS A 116 -6.28 8.88 -2.29
C CYS A 116 -6.46 8.66 -3.81
N HIS A 117 -5.70 9.39 -4.63
CA HIS A 117 -5.71 9.18 -6.08
C HIS A 117 -5.10 7.82 -6.45
N THR A 118 -3.95 7.49 -5.89
CA THR A 118 -3.29 6.18 -6.07
C THR A 118 -4.24 5.05 -5.67
N ALA A 119 -4.86 5.12 -4.49
CA ALA A 119 -5.83 4.13 -4.03
C ALA A 119 -6.99 3.92 -5.00
N ARG A 120 -7.47 4.99 -5.63
CA ARG A 120 -8.53 4.91 -6.66
C ARG A 120 -8.06 4.13 -7.89
N ARG A 121 -6.79 4.25 -8.29
CA ARG A 121 -6.22 3.56 -9.45
C ARG A 121 -5.96 2.08 -9.19
N ILE A 122 -5.64 1.71 -7.95
CA ILE A 122 -5.33 0.33 -7.55
C ILE A 122 -6.47 -0.36 -6.77
N LYS A 123 -7.64 0.26 -6.69
CA LYS A 123 -8.78 -0.20 -5.88
C LYS A 123 -9.32 -1.60 -6.22
N ASP A 124 -8.99 -2.12 -7.40
CA ASP A 124 -9.40 -3.45 -7.87
C ASP A 124 -8.28 -4.48 -7.75
N CYS A 125 -7.12 -4.11 -7.18
CA CYS A 125 -6.01 -5.02 -6.91
C CYS A 125 -6.26 -5.72 -5.56
N ALA A 126 -6.69 -6.98 -5.58
CA ALA A 126 -6.97 -7.74 -4.36
C ALA A 126 -5.70 -8.14 -3.60
N SER A 127 -4.52 -7.97 -4.19
CA SER A 127 -3.24 -8.08 -3.50
C SER A 127 -3.04 -6.96 -2.46
N VAL A 128 -3.60 -5.77 -2.69
CA VAL A 128 -3.42 -4.62 -1.79
C VAL A 128 -4.31 -4.76 -0.57
N ILE A 129 -3.70 -4.98 0.59
CA ILE A 129 -4.43 -5.15 1.86
C ILE A 129 -4.56 -3.84 2.63
N GLY A 130 -3.72 -2.86 2.34
CA GLY A 130 -3.81 -1.56 3.02
C GLY A 130 -2.67 -0.61 2.76
N PHE A 131 -2.59 0.40 3.62
CA PHE A 131 -1.61 1.48 3.56
C PHE A 131 -0.88 1.61 4.89
N ALA A 132 0.43 1.86 4.84
CA ALA A 132 1.19 2.31 5.99
C ALA A 132 1.04 3.82 6.18
N LEU A 133 1.02 4.26 7.44
CA LEU A 133 1.07 5.68 7.79
C LEU A 133 2.52 6.14 7.77
N PRO A 134 2.86 7.23 7.07
CA PRO A 134 4.18 7.83 7.14
C PRO A 134 4.54 8.25 8.57
N ASP A 135 5.75 7.95 9.01
CA ASP A 135 6.25 8.32 10.34
C ASP A 135 6.40 9.84 10.52
N SER A 136 6.41 10.61 9.43
CA SER A 136 6.48 12.08 9.45
C SER A 136 5.17 12.75 9.87
N LEU A 137 4.03 12.06 9.76
CA LEU A 137 2.73 12.63 10.13
C LEU A 137 2.61 12.81 11.64
N THR A 138 1.96 13.88 12.06
CA THR A 138 1.45 14.03 13.42
C THR A 138 0.25 13.11 13.64
N GLU A 139 -0.16 12.90 14.90
CA GLU A 139 -1.34 12.06 15.20
C GLU A 139 -2.62 12.59 14.53
N SER A 140 -2.79 13.92 14.45
CA SER A 140 -3.94 14.55 13.79
C SER A 140 -3.92 14.37 12.28
N GLU A 141 -2.75 14.47 11.65
CA GLU A 141 -2.57 14.24 10.21
C GLU A 141 -2.75 12.76 9.85
N ALA A 142 -2.26 11.85 10.69
CA ALA A 142 -2.48 10.42 10.54
C ALA A 142 -3.98 10.06 10.61
N ALA A 143 -4.72 10.66 11.57
CA ALA A 143 -6.17 10.49 11.65
C ALA A 143 -6.87 11.03 10.39
N ALA A 144 -6.50 12.23 9.92
CA ALA A 144 -7.07 12.82 8.71
C ALA A 144 -6.78 11.97 7.46
N PHE A 145 -5.57 11.38 7.36
CA PHE A 145 -5.21 10.44 6.29
C PHE A 145 -6.13 9.21 6.29
N ILE A 146 -6.33 8.59 7.46
CA ILE A 146 -7.21 7.42 7.60
C ILE A 146 -8.64 7.76 7.21
N ASP A 147 -9.17 8.88 7.69
CA ASP A 147 -10.54 9.32 7.41
C ASP A 147 -10.74 9.54 5.91
N ALA A 148 -9.86 10.29 5.26
CA ALA A 148 -9.91 10.57 3.82
C ALA A 148 -9.85 9.29 2.98
N MET A 149 -8.98 8.36 3.34
CA MET A 149 -8.85 7.08 2.66
C MET A 149 -10.06 6.18 2.88
N SER A 150 -10.56 6.10 4.12
CA SER A 150 -11.66 5.21 4.52
C SER A 150 -12.99 5.62 3.92
N GLU A 151 -13.20 6.90 3.62
CA GLU A 151 -14.42 7.42 2.98
C GLU A 151 -14.77 6.66 1.69
N LYS A 152 -13.75 6.32 0.89
CA LYS A 152 -13.91 5.66 -0.41
C LYS A 152 -13.36 4.25 -0.47
N HIS A 153 -12.47 3.90 0.44
CA HIS A 153 -11.67 2.67 0.45
C HIS A 153 -11.70 1.97 1.81
N SER A 154 -12.89 1.79 2.39
CA SER A 154 -13.11 1.21 3.73
C SER A 154 -12.65 -0.25 3.89
N HIS A 155 -12.18 -0.89 2.81
CA HIS A 155 -11.66 -2.26 2.83
C HIS A 155 -10.17 -2.34 3.17
N TYR A 156 -9.46 -1.22 3.23
CA TYR A 156 -8.04 -1.20 3.56
C TYR A 156 -7.80 -1.26 5.07
N VAL A 157 -6.72 -1.94 5.43
CA VAL A 157 -6.15 -1.95 6.79
C VAL A 157 -5.01 -0.93 6.84
N TYR A 158 -4.82 -0.29 7.99
CA TYR A 158 -3.75 0.69 8.18
C TYR A 158 -2.64 0.13 9.05
N PHE A 159 -1.40 0.46 8.69
CA PHE A 159 -0.19 -0.04 9.32
C PHE A 159 0.63 1.13 9.86
N SER A 160 1.22 0.98 11.04
CA SER A 160 2.11 1.98 11.61
C SER A 160 3.08 1.37 12.60
N ASN A 161 4.31 1.90 12.64
CA ASN A 161 5.29 1.59 13.67
C ASN A 161 5.42 2.70 14.71
N ARG A 162 4.89 3.88 14.44
CA ARG A 162 4.96 5.06 15.30
C ARG A 162 3.63 5.40 15.94
N HIS A 163 2.57 5.46 15.13
CA HIS A 163 1.25 5.84 15.61
C HIS A 163 0.60 4.67 16.36
N THR A 164 -0.13 4.98 17.42
CA THR A 164 -0.79 3.99 18.25
C THR A 164 -2.31 4.05 18.10
N GLY A 165 -2.93 2.88 18.03
CA GLY A 165 -4.39 2.78 17.94
C GLY A 165 -4.82 1.33 17.74
N THR A 166 -6.01 0.99 18.21
CA THR A 166 -6.55 -0.39 18.11
C THR A 166 -6.81 -0.83 16.68
N ALA A 167 -6.97 0.15 15.77
CA ALA A 167 -7.20 -0.08 14.35
C ALA A 167 -5.91 -0.17 13.51
N LEU A 168 -4.73 0.05 14.12
CA LEU A 168 -3.45 0.02 13.41
C LEU A 168 -2.75 -1.32 13.61
N VAL A 169 -2.05 -1.78 12.58
CA VAL A 169 -1.22 -3.01 12.62
C VAL A 169 0.24 -2.61 12.68
N THR A 170 0.98 -3.15 13.65
CA THR A 170 2.44 -3.01 13.68
C THR A 170 3.08 -3.97 12.70
N TYR A 171 4.10 -3.51 11.96
CA TYR A 171 4.79 -4.29 10.95
C TYR A 171 6.31 -4.09 11.00
N ALA A 172 7.05 -5.00 10.39
CA ALA A 172 8.49 -4.88 10.20
C ALA A 172 8.83 -5.09 8.72
N VAL A 173 9.89 -4.44 8.24
CA VAL A 173 10.37 -4.62 6.86
C VAL A 173 11.72 -5.33 6.89
N ALA A 174 11.90 -6.33 6.04
CA ALA A 174 13.13 -7.09 5.95
C ALA A 174 14.31 -6.17 5.50
N GLY A 175 15.45 -6.31 6.19
CA GLY A 175 16.65 -5.55 5.83
C GLY A 175 16.73 -4.10 6.35
N LEU A 176 15.65 -3.57 6.93
CA LEU A 176 15.69 -2.31 7.68
C LEU A 176 15.96 -2.63 9.16
N ARG A 177 17.18 -2.33 9.64
CA ARG A 177 17.58 -2.37 11.05
C ARG A 177 17.95 -0.96 11.50
#